data_0e59924d8a4365a7241051d1055b982f
#
_entry.id   0e59924d8a4365a7241051d1055b982f
#
_cell.length_a   1.000
_cell.length_b   1.000
_cell.length_c   1.000
_cell.angle_alpha   90.00
_cell.angle_beta   90.00
_cell.angle_gamma   90.00
#
_symmetry.space_group_name_H-M   'P 1'
#
loop_
_entity.id
_entity.type
_entity.pdbx_description
1 polymer ?
#
loop_
_entity_poly.entity_id
_entity_poly.type
_entity_poly.pdbx_seq_one_letter_code
_entity_poly.pdbx_strand_id
1 'polypeptide(L)'
;MTKPNKELSEWIVPIDESDISSITLGELIDSAADEFPDIEALVYSNQPDVKEIRWTYKFLSDASTDLARGLLGEGLSPGDTVGVWGPNHPEWILTEYALAKAGLKMVTLNPLYKDQELIFALNTVKAKGLIHADNIGGIPASDLINTIKGEIPSLHHIHSFDKGLNQLLVNGAQSSIQLPAVNSKDIFMIQYTSGTTGMPKAAQMTHEALITSAKNSHIRWKVTNNQKVCHGFPLFHIGGSACMTLGAASMRSVSLPLYIFKPGVTLDIIENESCSMFIGAPVHLTAMMQDPSFQKRDLSALKSLVVGGSNPPVELMKQFSEAFDADVTNGYGMTETCGLSCTALPTDPPELKAIAGLPLPGVSLRVVDHNYQIVMNDMPGELLYKGPGLMNGYGNLPDGSSGINDDGWFPTGDLATMNSEGYINIVGRSKEMIIRGGENLSLIHISEPTRLLSISYAVFCLK
;
A
#
# COMPACT_ATOMS: atom_id res chain seq x y z
N MET A 1 0.28 28.57 -1.41
CA MET A 1 -0.17 27.80 -0.23
C MET A 1 -1.47 28.41 0.25
N THR A 2 -2.56 27.69 0.15
CA THR A 2 -3.84 28.09 0.74
C THR A 2 -3.71 28.00 2.25
N LYS A 3 -4.16 29.01 2.96
CA LYS A 3 -4.13 29.02 4.42
C LYS A 3 -5.36 28.27 4.95
N PRO A 4 -5.23 27.49 6.04
CA PRO A 4 -6.38 26.91 6.69
C PRO A 4 -7.37 28.00 7.11
N ASN A 5 -8.64 27.65 7.19
CA ASN A 5 -9.61 28.53 7.82
C ASN A 5 -9.24 28.67 9.31
N LYS A 6 -9.08 29.92 9.78
CA LYS A 6 -8.59 30.16 11.14
C LYS A 6 -9.61 29.79 12.25
N GLU A 7 -10.88 29.59 11.88
CA GLU A 7 -11.95 29.33 12.84
C GLU A 7 -12.59 27.95 12.63
N LEU A 8 -12.65 27.46 11.40
CA LEU A 8 -13.32 26.22 11.04
C LEU A 8 -12.31 25.14 10.65
N SER A 9 -12.63 23.91 10.96
CA SER A 9 -11.85 22.71 10.64
C SER A 9 -11.94 22.36 9.16
N GLU A 10 -11.37 23.24 8.33
CA GLU A 10 -11.38 23.13 6.87
C GLU A 10 -10.02 23.50 6.28
N TRP A 11 -9.50 22.61 5.44
CA TRP A 11 -8.31 22.83 4.62
C TRP A 11 -8.68 22.61 3.16
N ILE A 12 -8.74 23.66 2.37
CA ILE A 12 -9.09 23.58 0.94
C ILE A 12 -7.87 23.96 0.11
N VAL A 13 -7.52 23.07 -0.80
CA VAL A 13 -6.46 23.28 -1.79
C VAL A 13 -7.09 23.15 -3.18
N PRO A 14 -6.96 24.16 -4.06
CA PRO A 14 -7.26 23.95 -5.47
C PRO A 14 -6.38 22.81 -6.00
N ILE A 15 -6.99 21.90 -6.73
CA ILE A 15 -6.23 20.86 -7.44
C ILE A 15 -5.53 21.56 -8.61
N ASP A 16 -4.21 21.59 -8.58
CA ASP A 16 -3.38 22.01 -9.72
C ASP A 16 -3.08 20.74 -10.56
N GLU A 17 -3.29 20.84 -11.87
CA GLU A 17 -2.98 19.73 -12.77
C GLU A 17 -1.51 19.30 -12.70
N SER A 18 -0.61 20.20 -12.33
CA SER A 18 0.81 19.90 -12.11
C SER A 18 1.06 19.02 -10.88
N ASP A 19 0.11 18.96 -9.94
CA ASP A 19 0.18 18.08 -8.76
C ASP A 19 -0.23 16.63 -9.10
N ILE A 20 -0.82 16.40 -10.28
CA ILE A 20 -1.31 15.11 -10.72
C ILE A 20 -0.30 14.43 -11.64
N SER A 21 -0.01 13.16 -11.37
CA SER A 21 0.84 12.34 -12.24
C SER A 21 -0.02 11.68 -13.32
N SER A 22 -0.20 12.36 -14.45
CA SER A 22 -1.04 11.89 -15.58
C SER A 22 -0.36 10.79 -16.42
N ILE A 23 0.30 9.84 -15.77
CA ILE A 23 0.98 8.69 -16.39
C ILE A 23 0.45 7.39 -15.83
N THR A 24 0.68 6.30 -16.56
CA THR A 24 0.39 4.94 -16.10
C THR A 24 1.54 4.36 -15.28
N LEU A 25 1.28 3.28 -14.50
CA LEU A 25 2.34 2.55 -13.80
C LEU A 25 3.37 1.96 -14.78
N GLY A 26 2.92 1.55 -15.98
CA GLY A 26 3.82 1.09 -17.04
C GLY A 26 4.78 2.19 -17.48
N GLU A 27 4.27 3.38 -17.78
CA GLU A 27 5.09 4.55 -18.15
C GLU A 27 5.99 5.00 -16.99
N LEU A 28 5.55 4.88 -15.74
CA LEU A 28 6.35 5.21 -14.56
C LEU A 28 7.62 4.37 -14.49
N ILE A 29 7.49 3.04 -14.62
CA ILE A 29 8.66 2.16 -14.55
C ILE A 29 9.56 2.28 -15.79
N ASP A 30 8.99 2.52 -16.97
CA ASP A 30 9.74 2.75 -18.20
C ASP A 30 10.56 4.04 -18.11
N SER A 31 9.95 5.14 -17.66
CA SER A 31 10.67 6.41 -17.48
C SER A 31 11.79 6.30 -16.43
N ALA A 32 11.58 5.52 -15.38
CA ALA A 32 12.62 5.29 -14.38
C ALA A 32 13.79 4.46 -14.97
N ALA A 33 13.50 3.49 -15.83
CA ALA A 33 14.51 2.70 -16.54
C ALA A 33 15.29 3.53 -17.57
N ASP A 34 14.62 4.44 -18.26
CA ASP A 34 15.26 5.34 -19.24
C ASP A 34 16.19 6.36 -18.55
N GLU A 35 15.74 6.93 -17.41
CA GLU A 35 16.53 7.93 -16.68
C GLU A 35 17.68 7.31 -15.88
N PHE A 36 17.46 6.14 -15.26
CA PHE A 36 18.40 5.52 -14.32
C PHE A 36 18.44 3.98 -14.51
N PRO A 37 18.89 3.47 -15.66
CA PRO A 37 18.80 2.04 -15.99
C PRO A 37 19.53 1.13 -15.00
N ASP A 38 20.65 1.58 -14.46
CA ASP A 38 21.55 0.78 -13.63
C ASP A 38 21.31 0.93 -12.13
N ILE A 39 20.42 1.85 -11.69
CA ILE A 39 20.04 1.95 -10.28
C ILE A 39 19.19 0.73 -9.91
N GLU A 40 19.47 0.14 -8.76
CA GLU A 40 18.65 -0.90 -8.16
C GLU A 40 17.24 -0.34 -7.87
N ALA A 41 16.22 -0.98 -8.43
CA ALA A 41 14.81 -0.64 -8.15
C ALA A 41 14.28 -1.43 -6.96
N LEU A 42 14.69 -2.70 -6.87
CA LEU A 42 14.17 -3.67 -5.91
C LEU A 42 15.29 -4.58 -5.39
N VAL A 43 15.41 -4.66 -4.07
CA VAL A 43 16.41 -5.51 -3.41
C VAL A 43 15.73 -6.37 -2.35
N TYR A 44 15.97 -7.67 -2.43
CA TYR A 44 15.72 -8.65 -1.37
C TYR A 44 17.05 -9.27 -1.00
N SER A 45 17.61 -8.91 0.14
CA SER A 45 18.90 -9.39 0.64
C SER A 45 18.75 -9.92 2.06
N ASN A 46 19.53 -10.95 2.40
CA ASN A 46 19.61 -11.52 3.76
C ASN A 46 18.25 -11.95 4.36
N GLN A 47 17.27 -12.31 3.55
CA GLN A 47 15.95 -12.78 3.99
C GLN A 47 15.86 -14.30 3.78
N PRO A 48 15.70 -15.12 4.85
CA PRO A 48 15.85 -16.58 4.75
C PRO A 48 14.77 -17.27 3.93
N ASP A 49 13.59 -16.61 3.79
CA ASP A 49 12.40 -17.24 3.20
C ASP A 49 12.16 -16.82 1.75
N VAL A 50 13.07 -16.03 1.16
CA VAL A 50 12.99 -15.55 -0.22
C VAL A 50 14.38 -15.56 -0.87
N LYS A 51 14.42 -15.83 -2.17
CA LYS A 51 15.66 -15.77 -2.94
C LYS A 51 16.21 -14.35 -2.96
N GLU A 52 17.51 -14.20 -2.74
CA GLU A 52 18.18 -12.92 -2.90
C GLU A 52 18.10 -12.46 -4.36
N ILE A 53 17.65 -11.20 -4.53
CA ILE A 53 17.61 -10.54 -5.83
C ILE A 53 18.07 -9.08 -5.71
N ARG A 54 18.63 -8.56 -6.83
CA ARG A 54 18.94 -7.15 -7.04
C ARG A 54 18.52 -6.79 -8.46
N TRP A 55 17.32 -6.25 -8.57
CA TRP A 55 16.77 -5.87 -9.87
C TRP A 55 16.94 -4.37 -10.10
N THR A 56 17.55 -4.02 -11.22
CA THR A 56 17.65 -2.62 -11.65
C THR A 56 16.32 -2.15 -12.24
N TYR A 57 16.17 -0.83 -12.40
CA TYR A 57 15.00 -0.27 -13.08
C TYR A 57 14.87 -0.82 -14.49
N LYS A 58 16.00 -0.94 -15.23
CA LYS A 58 15.99 -1.53 -16.56
C LYS A 58 15.51 -2.97 -16.56
N PHE A 59 16.04 -3.80 -15.66
CA PHE A 59 15.59 -5.19 -15.55
C PHE A 59 14.10 -5.28 -15.26
N LEU A 60 13.61 -4.48 -14.31
CA LEU A 60 12.20 -4.52 -13.89
C LEU A 60 11.26 -4.05 -15.01
N SER A 61 11.66 -3.01 -15.77
CA SER A 61 10.92 -2.54 -16.93
C SER A 61 10.88 -3.59 -18.05
N ASP A 62 12.04 -4.15 -18.44
CA ASP A 62 12.11 -5.14 -19.52
C ASP A 62 11.33 -6.40 -19.14
N ALA A 63 11.55 -6.96 -17.95
CA ALA A 63 10.88 -8.17 -17.48
C ALA A 63 9.37 -7.97 -17.34
N SER A 64 8.90 -6.80 -16.87
CA SER A 64 7.46 -6.51 -16.81
C SER A 64 6.84 -6.38 -18.20
N THR A 65 7.58 -5.89 -19.19
CA THR A 65 7.14 -5.86 -20.60
C THR A 65 6.99 -7.27 -21.17
N ASP A 66 7.97 -8.13 -20.92
CA ASP A 66 7.90 -9.52 -21.38
C ASP A 66 6.76 -10.28 -20.70
N LEU A 67 6.61 -10.11 -19.39
CA LEU A 67 5.50 -10.73 -18.65
C LEU A 67 4.14 -10.23 -19.14
N ALA A 68 4.00 -8.93 -19.44
CA ALA A 68 2.77 -8.37 -20.01
C ALA A 68 2.40 -9.03 -21.37
N ARG A 69 3.40 -9.20 -22.25
CA ARG A 69 3.20 -9.91 -23.54
C ARG A 69 2.84 -11.38 -23.33
N GLY A 70 3.45 -12.03 -22.34
CA GLY A 70 3.13 -13.42 -22.00
C GLY A 70 1.68 -13.58 -21.54
N LEU A 71 1.20 -12.69 -20.68
CA LEU A 71 -0.18 -12.67 -20.17
C LEU A 71 -1.20 -12.44 -21.30
N LEU A 72 -0.94 -11.48 -22.19
CA LEU A 72 -1.80 -11.23 -23.35
C LEU A 72 -1.75 -12.41 -24.32
N GLY A 73 -0.61 -13.07 -24.48
CA GLY A 73 -0.44 -14.27 -25.30
C GLY A 73 -1.24 -15.48 -24.83
N GLU A 74 -1.52 -15.59 -23.54
CA GLU A 74 -2.41 -16.59 -22.93
C GLU A 74 -3.90 -16.32 -23.17
N GLY A 75 -4.26 -15.16 -23.71
CA GLY A 75 -5.65 -14.80 -24.05
C GLY A 75 -6.32 -13.83 -23.08
N LEU A 76 -5.61 -13.31 -22.09
CA LEU A 76 -6.10 -12.18 -21.32
C LEU A 76 -6.20 -10.93 -22.22
N SER A 77 -7.17 -10.08 -21.95
CA SER A 77 -7.44 -8.88 -22.73
C SER A 77 -7.48 -7.62 -21.86
N PRO A 78 -7.11 -6.44 -22.37
CA PRO A 78 -7.21 -5.20 -21.60
C PRO A 78 -8.57 -5.03 -20.93
N GLY A 79 -8.56 -4.61 -19.66
CA GLY A 79 -9.75 -4.50 -18.82
C GLY A 79 -10.11 -5.77 -18.04
N ASP A 80 -9.52 -6.94 -18.35
CA ASP A 80 -9.70 -8.15 -17.54
C ASP A 80 -9.07 -7.99 -16.15
N THR A 81 -9.64 -8.67 -15.15
CA THR A 81 -9.14 -8.63 -13.78
C THR A 81 -8.32 -9.87 -13.46
N VAL A 82 -7.16 -9.67 -12.84
CA VAL A 82 -6.25 -10.72 -12.38
C VAL A 82 -6.01 -10.58 -10.88
N GLY A 83 -6.26 -11.65 -10.12
CA GLY A 83 -5.91 -11.76 -8.71
C GLY A 83 -4.42 -11.94 -8.52
N VAL A 84 -3.85 -11.26 -7.53
CA VAL A 84 -2.48 -11.50 -7.07
C VAL A 84 -2.52 -11.90 -5.61
N TRP A 85 -2.07 -13.14 -5.33
CA TRP A 85 -2.21 -13.78 -4.02
C TRP A 85 -0.88 -14.34 -3.52
N GLY A 86 -0.32 -13.71 -2.51
CA GLY A 86 0.95 -14.13 -1.93
C GLY A 86 1.50 -13.11 -0.93
N PRO A 87 2.55 -13.49 -0.18
CA PRO A 87 3.28 -12.59 0.70
C PRO A 87 4.11 -11.58 -0.12
N ASN A 88 4.93 -10.78 0.57
CA ASN A 88 5.82 -9.79 -0.05
C ASN A 88 6.92 -10.47 -0.88
N HIS A 89 6.59 -10.90 -2.06
CA HIS A 89 7.50 -11.61 -2.97
C HIS A 89 7.98 -10.66 -4.09
N PRO A 90 9.21 -10.76 -4.60
CA PRO A 90 9.67 -9.90 -5.71
C PRO A 90 8.80 -10.06 -6.98
N GLU A 91 8.35 -11.28 -7.27
CA GLU A 91 7.46 -11.58 -8.40
C GLU A 91 6.09 -10.89 -8.26
N TRP A 92 5.67 -10.55 -7.05
CA TRP A 92 4.47 -9.76 -6.81
C TRP A 92 4.60 -8.36 -7.45
N ILE A 93 5.73 -7.70 -7.22
CA ILE A 93 6.03 -6.36 -7.77
C ILE A 93 6.22 -6.42 -9.29
N LEU A 94 6.91 -7.43 -9.79
CA LEU A 94 7.03 -7.67 -11.23
C LEU A 94 5.66 -7.82 -11.89
N THR A 95 4.77 -8.59 -11.26
CA THR A 95 3.40 -8.81 -11.72
C THR A 95 2.60 -7.51 -11.74
N GLU A 96 2.73 -6.66 -10.72
CA GLU A 96 2.06 -5.36 -10.66
C GLU A 96 2.35 -4.50 -11.89
N TYR A 97 3.63 -4.31 -12.24
CA TYR A 97 4.00 -3.54 -13.43
C TYR A 97 3.60 -4.22 -14.74
N ALA A 98 3.67 -5.54 -14.79
CA ALA A 98 3.27 -6.29 -15.99
C ALA A 98 1.76 -6.18 -16.26
N LEU A 99 0.91 -6.31 -15.23
CA LEU A 99 -0.54 -6.12 -15.37
C LEU A 99 -0.87 -4.70 -15.81
N ALA A 100 -0.17 -3.70 -15.26
CA ALA A 100 -0.33 -2.31 -15.66
C ALA A 100 0.00 -2.08 -17.14
N LYS A 101 1.12 -2.62 -17.63
CA LYS A 101 1.52 -2.53 -19.05
C LYS A 101 0.57 -3.27 -19.99
N ALA A 102 -0.01 -4.37 -19.53
CA ALA A 102 -0.98 -5.15 -20.30
C ALA A 102 -2.40 -4.54 -20.31
N GLY A 103 -2.64 -3.44 -19.59
CA GLY A 103 -3.97 -2.84 -19.42
C GLY A 103 -4.93 -3.73 -18.62
N LEU A 104 -4.40 -4.62 -17.80
CA LEU A 104 -5.16 -5.53 -16.94
C LEU A 104 -5.40 -4.88 -15.58
N LYS A 105 -6.52 -5.21 -14.95
CA LYS A 105 -6.83 -4.78 -13.57
C LYS A 105 -6.26 -5.78 -12.59
N MET A 106 -5.61 -5.27 -11.56
CA MET A 106 -5.07 -6.06 -10.47
C MET A 106 -6.02 -6.07 -9.28
N VAL A 107 -6.40 -7.24 -8.76
CA VAL A 107 -7.02 -7.34 -7.45
C VAL A 107 -6.04 -7.97 -6.48
N THR A 108 -5.73 -7.24 -5.40
CA THR A 108 -4.80 -7.72 -4.38
C THR A 108 -5.53 -8.57 -3.37
N LEU A 109 -4.97 -9.73 -3.04
CA LEU A 109 -5.59 -10.73 -2.18
C LEU A 109 -4.72 -10.94 -0.94
N ASN A 110 -5.35 -10.84 0.23
CA ASN A 110 -4.67 -11.10 1.49
C ASN A 110 -4.18 -12.57 1.51
N PRO A 111 -2.89 -12.85 1.75
CA PRO A 111 -2.37 -14.21 1.83
C PRO A 111 -3.03 -15.06 2.91
N LEU A 112 -3.69 -14.46 3.90
CA LEU A 112 -4.43 -15.16 4.93
C LEU A 112 -5.85 -15.57 4.52
N TYR A 113 -6.32 -15.15 3.33
CA TYR A 113 -7.64 -15.57 2.84
C TYR A 113 -7.71 -17.08 2.68
N LYS A 114 -8.88 -17.63 3.08
CA LYS A 114 -9.26 -19.04 2.92
C LYS A 114 -10.27 -19.18 1.79
N ASP A 115 -10.81 -20.38 1.64
CA ASP A 115 -11.72 -20.79 0.58
C ASP A 115 -12.81 -19.75 0.28
N GLN A 116 -13.64 -19.44 1.27
CA GLN A 116 -14.80 -18.57 1.07
C GLN A 116 -14.42 -17.10 0.77
N GLU A 117 -13.34 -16.62 1.38
CA GLU A 117 -12.83 -15.27 1.15
C GLU A 117 -12.25 -15.13 -0.24
N LEU A 118 -11.49 -16.13 -0.73
CA LEU A 118 -10.95 -16.16 -2.10
C LEU A 118 -12.07 -16.29 -3.14
N ILE A 119 -13.03 -17.21 -2.92
CA ILE A 119 -14.20 -17.37 -3.79
C ILE A 119 -14.97 -16.05 -3.88
N PHE A 120 -15.26 -15.43 -2.75
CA PHE A 120 -15.94 -14.13 -2.72
C PHE A 120 -15.16 -13.05 -3.46
N ALA A 121 -13.86 -12.90 -3.15
CA ALA A 121 -13.03 -11.84 -3.72
C ALA A 121 -12.90 -11.98 -5.24
N LEU A 122 -12.62 -13.18 -5.74
CA LEU A 122 -12.43 -13.44 -7.16
C LEU A 122 -13.75 -13.35 -7.96
N ASN A 123 -14.86 -13.86 -7.41
CA ASN A 123 -16.17 -13.78 -8.06
C ASN A 123 -16.71 -12.34 -8.12
N THR A 124 -16.53 -11.55 -7.04
CA THR A 124 -17.01 -10.15 -6.98
C THR A 124 -16.46 -9.31 -8.14
N VAL A 125 -15.18 -9.51 -8.48
CA VAL A 125 -14.52 -8.78 -9.57
C VAL A 125 -14.51 -9.56 -10.89
N LYS A 126 -15.12 -10.75 -10.94
CA LYS A 126 -15.12 -11.67 -12.08
C LYS A 126 -13.71 -11.90 -12.61
N ALA A 127 -12.79 -12.22 -11.71
CA ALA A 127 -11.39 -12.41 -12.06
C ALA A 127 -11.23 -13.51 -13.12
N LYS A 128 -10.50 -13.21 -14.20
CA LYS A 128 -10.17 -14.18 -15.26
C LYS A 128 -8.84 -14.87 -15.01
N GLY A 129 -7.94 -14.23 -14.26
CA GLY A 129 -6.63 -14.75 -13.91
C GLY A 129 -6.38 -14.74 -12.40
N LEU A 130 -5.48 -15.63 -11.97
CA LEU A 130 -4.91 -15.65 -10.63
C LEU A 130 -3.41 -15.94 -10.73
N ILE A 131 -2.61 -15.04 -10.21
CA ILE A 131 -1.17 -15.22 -10.06
C ILE A 131 -0.89 -15.36 -8.57
N HIS A 132 -0.21 -16.43 -8.17
CA HIS A 132 -0.11 -16.78 -6.75
C HIS A 132 1.28 -17.25 -6.35
N ALA A 133 1.65 -17.05 -5.07
CA ALA A 133 2.84 -17.66 -4.51
C ALA A 133 2.71 -19.18 -4.49
N ASP A 134 3.83 -19.90 -4.61
CA ASP A 134 3.83 -21.36 -4.62
C ASP A 134 3.41 -21.92 -3.25
N ASN A 135 3.84 -21.25 -2.17
CA ASN A 135 3.48 -21.59 -0.80
C ASN A 135 3.00 -20.38 -0.04
N ILE A 136 1.99 -20.54 0.79
CA ILE A 136 1.46 -19.53 1.70
C ILE A 136 1.34 -20.13 3.08
N GLY A 137 2.08 -19.60 4.05
CA GLY A 137 2.10 -20.14 5.41
C GLY A 137 2.59 -21.60 5.52
N GLY A 138 3.44 -22.03 4.58
CA GLY A 138 3.96 -23.40 4.52
C GLY A 138 3.04 -24.43 3.84
N ILE A 139 1.91 -23.97 3.28
CA ILE A 139 0.94 -24.81 2.55
C ILE A 139 1.05 -24.50 1.06
N PRO A 140 1.11 -25.52 0.17
CA PRO A 140 1.06 -25.28 -1.27
C PRO A 140 -0.24 -24.55 -1.65
N ALA A 141 -0.12 -23.38 -2.28
CA ALA A 141 -1.28 -22.60 -2.69
C ALA A 141 -2.17 -23.32 -3.70
N SER A 142 -1.54 -24.17 -4.55
CA SER A 142 -2.23 -25.02 -5.52
C SER A 142 -3.29 -25.94 -4.89
N ASP A 143 -3.09 -26.40 -3.67
CA ASP A 143 -4.02 -27.32 -3.01
C ASP A 143 -5.35 -26.61 -2.73
N LEU A 144 -5.29 -25.41 -2.17
CA LEU A 144 -6.48 -24.58 -1.94
C LEU A 144 -7.14 -24.18 -3.26
N ILE A 145 -6.35 -23.73 -4.24
CA ILE A 145 -6.86 -23.29 -5.55
C ILE A 145 -7.59 -24.45 -6.25
N ASN A 146 -7.04 -25.66 -6.22
CA ASN A 146 -7.68 -26.84 -6.81
C ASN A 146 -9.03 -27.16 -6.18
N THR A 147 -9.20 -26.86 -4.90
CA THR A 147 -10.46 -27.05 -4.20
C THR A 147 -11.52 -26.04 -4.62
N ILE A 148 -11.15 -24.77 -4.79
CA ILE A 148 -12.11 -23.67 -4.99
C ILE A 148 -12.34 -23.26 -6.45
N LYS A 149 -11.43 -23.60 -7.39
CA LYS A 149 -11.51 -23.13 -8.77
C LYS A 149 -12.82 -23.44 -9.48
N GLY A 150 -13.47 -24.54 -9.12
CA GLY A 150 -14.78 -24.93 -9.65
C GLY A 150 -15.93 -23.99 -9.25
N GLU A 151 -15.76 -23.21 -8.19
CA GLU A 151 -16.72 -22.22 -7.70
C GLU A 151 -16.47 -20.81 -8.27
N ILE A 152 -15.45 -20.64 -9.13
CA ILE A 152 -15.08 -19.37 -9.75
C ILE A 152 -15.12 -19.52 -11.27
N PRO A 153 -16.32 -19.45 -11.88
CA PRO A 153 -16.51 -19.80 -13.30
C PRO A 153 -15.77 -18.86 -14.27
N SER A 154 -15.38 -17.67 -13.85
CA SER A 154 -14.60 -16.73 -14.67
C SER A 154 -13.09 -17.02 -14.67
N LEU A 155 -12.58 -17.85 -13.76
CA LEU A 155 -11.16 -18.06 -13.57
C LEU A 155 -10.61 -19.11 -14.54
N HIS A 156 -9.84 -18.68 -15.53
CA HIS A 156 -9.29 -19.54 -16.57
C HIS A 156 -7.76 -19.61 -16.59
N HIS A 157 -7.08 -18.56 -16.13
CA HIS A 157 -5.62 -18.40 -16.18
C HIS A 157 -5.05 -18.46 -14.76
N ILE A 158 -4.31 -19.50 -14.43
CA ILE A 158 -3.76 -19.69 -13.07
C ILE A 158 -2.27 -19.97 -13.19
N HIS A 159 -1.44 -19.08 -12.59
CA HIS A 159 0.02 -19.16 -12.65
C HIS A 159 0.66 -19.00 -11.29
N SER A 160 1.64 -19.84 -10.98
CA SER A 160 2.46 -19.66 -9.78
C SER A 160 3.59 -18.67 -10.02
N PHE A 161 4.09 -18.02 -8.97
CA PHE A 161 5.20 -17.07 -9.03
C PHE A 161 6.47 -17.71 -9.60
N ASP A 162 6.79 -18.94 -9.22
CA ASP A 162 8.00 -19.61 -9.70
C ASP A 162 7.82 -20.13 -11.15
N LYS A 163 7.21 -21.27 -11.33
CA LYS A 163 7.16 -21.91 -12.66
C LYS A 163 6.24 -21.19 -13.65
N GLY A 164 5.10 -20.68 -13.16
CA GLY A 164 4.10 -20.05 -14.00
C GLY A 164 4.62 -18.76 -14.65
N LEU A 165 5.14 -17.84 -13.83
CA LEU A 165 5.67 -16.58 -14.35
C LEU A 165 6.92 -16.77 -15.22
N ASN A 166 7.81 -17.71 -14.88
CA ASN A 166 8.99 -18.00 -15.70
C ASN A 166 8.59 -18.45 -17.11
N GLN A 167 7.55 -19.27 -17.24
CA GLN A 167 7.06 -19.67 -18.57
C GLN A 167 6.46 -18.49 -19.36
N LEU A 168 5.69 -17.65 -18.68
CA LEU A 168 5.10 -16.44 -19.28
C LEU A 168 6.19 -15.44 -19.74
N LEU A 169 7.22 -15.24 -18.95
CA LEU A 169 8.38 -14.40 -19.29
C LEU A 169 9.08 -14.89 -20.55
N VAL A 170 9.37 -16.21 -20.64
CA VAL A 170 10.01 -16.81 -21.83
C VAL A 170 9.12 -16.66 -23.07
N ASN A 171 7.83 -16.92 -22.95
CA ASN A 171 6.86 -16.77 -24.04
C ASN A 171 6.75 -15.31 -24.48
N GLY A 172 6.68 -14.38 -23.53
CA GLY A 172 6.57 -12.95 -23.80
C GLY A 172 7.81 -12.35 -24.46
N ALA A 173 9.00 -12.75 -24.04
CA ALA A 173 10.27 -12.30 -24.65
C ALA A 173 10.38 -12.70 -26.14
N GLN A 174 9.71 -13.77 -26.55
CA GLN A 174 9.65 -14.25 -27.95
C GLN A 174 8.43 -13.71 -28.72
N SER A 175 7.54 -13.00 -28.02
CA SER A 175 6.26 -12.54 -28.58
C SER A 175 6.41 -11.21 -29.31
N SER A 176 5.72 -11.11 -30.46
CA SER A 176 5.56 -9.85 -31.21
C SER A 176 4.31 -9.06 -30.83
N ILE A 177 3.59 -9.47 -29.78
CA ILE A 177 2.38 -8.79 -29.32
C ILE A 177 2.74 -7.34 -28.94
N GLN A 178 2.02 -6.39 -29.54
CA GLN A 178 2.12 -4.99 -29.16
C GLN A 178 1.30 -4.76 -27.88
N LEU A 179 1.90 -4.08 -26.91
CA LEU A 179 1.19 -3.71 -25.70
C LEU A 179 0.09 -2.68 -26.01
N PRO A 180 -1.05 -2.76 -25.32
CA PRO A 180 -2.15 -1.83 -25.54
C PRO A 180 -1.80 -0.42 -25.09
N ALA A 181 -2.48 0.57 -25.66
CA ALA A 181 -2.51 1.91 -25.07
C ALA A 181 -3.36 1.87 -23.79
N VAL A 182 -2.80 2.33 -22.68
CA VAL A 182 -3.46 2.40 -21.37
C VAL A 182 -3.58 3.87 -20.97
N ASN A 183 -4.73 4.26 -20.40
CA ASN A 183 -4.95 5.63 -19.95
C ASN A 183 -4.67 5.74 -18.43
N SER A 184 -4.08 6.85 -17.99
CA SER A 184 -3.81 7.10 -16.57
C SER A 184 -5.07 7.08 -15.69
N LYS A 185 -6.23 7.36 -16.27
CA LYS A 185 -7.55 7.33 -15.61
C LYS A 185 -8.22 5.95 -15.62
N ASP A 186 -7.65 4.96 -16.29
CA ASP A 186 -8.18 3.61 -16.23
C ASP A 186 -8.03 3.04 -14.81
N ILE A 187 -9.01 2.24 -14.38
CA ILE A 187 -8.92 1.52 -13.12
C ILE A 187 -7.86 0.44 -13.25
N PHE A 188 -6.84 0.53 -12.41
CA PHE A 188 -5.77 -0.46 -12.36
C PHE A 188 -5.88 -1.40 -11.17
N MET A 189 -6.06 -0.86 -9.96
CA MET A 189 -5.99 -1.66 -8.74
C MET A 189 -7.35 -1.71 -8.03
N ILE A 190 -7.68 -2.89 -7.53
CA ILE A 190 -8.85 -3.14 -6.70
C ILE A 190 -8.35 -3.75 -5.39
N GLN A 191 -8.68 -3.12 -4.27
CA GLN A 191 -8.37 -3.66 -2.94
C GLN A 191 -9.63 -3.76 -2.09
N TYR A 192 -9.73 -4.84 -1.33
CA TYR A 192 -10.83 -5.05 -0.42
C TYR A 192 -10.57 -4.35 0.91
N THR A 193 -11.55 -3.56 1.35
CA THR A 193 -11.53 -2.93 2.67
C THR A 193 -12.61 -3.56 3.56
N SER A 194 -12.35 -3.58 4.87
CA SER A 194 -13.33 -4.10 5.84
C SER A 194 -14.55 -3.18 5.88
N GLY A 195 -15.63 -3.62 5.25
CA GLY A 195 -16.90 -2.88 5.28
C GLY A 195 -17.55 -2.92 6.66
N THR A 196 -18.09 -1.79 7.10
CA THR A 196 -18.92 -1.70 8.32
C THR A 196 -20.22 -2.52 8.26
N THR A 197 -20.58 -3.00 7.08
CA THR A 197 -21.76 -3.82 6.78
C THR A 197 -21.48 -5.33 6.79
N GLY A 198 -20.26 -5.75 7.12
CA GLY A 198 -19.86 -7.15 7.19
C GLY A 198 -19.33 -7.75 5.89
N MET A 199 -19.65 -7.16 4.72
CA MET A 199 -19.08 -7.62 3.44
C MET A 199 -17.94 -6.70 2.99
N PRO A 200 -16.80 -7.25 2.53
CA PRO A 200 -15.69 -6.43 2.04
C PRO A 200 -16.10 -5.56 0.86
N LYS A 201 -15.66 -4.29 0.88
CA LYS A 201 -15.89 -3.34 -0.19
C LYS A 201 -14.70 -3.31 -1.15
N ALA A 202 -14.96 -3.36 -2.45
CA ALA A 202 -13.95 -3.36 -3.50
C ALA A 202 -13.63 -1.92 -3.94
N ALA A 203 -12.64 -1.28 -3.31
CA ALA A 203 -12.18 0.05 -3.69
C ALA A 203 -11.42 -0.01 -5.02
N GLN A 204 -11.81 0.81 -5.98
CA GLN A 204 -11.25 0.88 -7.33
C GLN A 204 -10.36 2.11 -7.48
N MET A 205 -9.12 1.93 -7.89
CA MET A 205 -8.11 2.99 -7.96
C MET A 205 -7.52 3.08 -9.36
N THR A 206 -7.35 4.32 -9.83
CA THR A 206 -6.75 4.61 -11.15
C THR A 206 -5.23 4.66 -11.05
N HIS A 207 -4.55 4.54 -12.19
CA HIS A 207 -3.09 4.70 -12.27
C HIS A 207 -2.66 6.07 -11.70
N GLU A 208 -3.28 7.16 -12.16
CA GLU A 208 -2.89 8.51 -11.76
C GLU A 208 -3.10 8.76 -10.25
N ALA A 209 -4.20 8.28 -9.67
CA ALA A 209 -4.48 8.47 -8.25
C ALA A 209 -3.45 7.74 -7.37
N LEU A 210 -3.10 6.49 -7.73
CA LEU A 210 -2.08 5.70 -7.05
C LEU A 210 -0.70 6.36 -7.10
N ILE A 211 -0.25 6.74 -8.31
CA ILE A 211 1.07 7.36 -8.50
C ILE A 211 1.14 8.72 -7.80
N THR A 212 0.09 9.54 -7.92
CA THR A 212 0.06 10.89 -7.33
C THR A 212 0.17 10.82 -5.81
N SER A 213 -0.62 9.96 -5.16
CA SER A 213 -0.56 9.77 -3.70
C SER A 213 0.82 9.28 -3.26
N ALA A 214 1.36 8.26 -3.93
CA ALA A 214 2.65 7.68 -3.63
C ALA A 214 3.81 8.68 -3.81
N LYS A 215 3.84 9.41 -4.92
CA LYS A 215 4.84 10.45 -5.20
C LYS A 215 4.79 11.57 -4.17
N ASN A 216 3.60 12.10 -3.86
CA ASN A 216 3.43 13.20 -2.92
C ASN A 216 3.87 12.84 -1.50
N SER A 217 3.65 11.58 -1.07
CA SER A 217 4.15 11.09 0.22
C SER A 217 5.68 11.06 0.28
N HIS A 218 6.33 10.56 -0.76
CA HIS A 218 7.80 10.48 -0.84
C HIS A 218 8.46 11.85 -0.96
N ILE A 219 7.85 12.79 -1.70
CA ILE A 219 8.30 14.19 -1.73
C ILE A 219 8.22 14.80 -0.32
N ARG A 220 7.14 14.58 0.41
CA ARG A 220 6.96 15.08 1.78
C ARG A 220 8.02 14.52 2.72
N TRP A 221 8.39 13.25 2.57
CA TRP A 221 9.47 12.62 3.33
C TRP A 221 10.87 12.93 2.80
N LYS A 222 10.99 13.74 1.75
CA LYS A 222 12.26 14.15 1.11
C LYS A 222 13.09 12.97 0.61
N VAL A 223 12.43 11.92 0.14
CA VAL A 223 13.12 10.80 -0.51
C VAL A 223 13.79 11.27 -1.79
N THR A 224 15.00 10.82 -2.04
CA THR A 224 15.79 11.18 -3.22
C THR A 224 16.16 9.95 -4.04
N ASN A 225 16.67 10.16 -5.26
CA ASN A 225 17.12 9.06 -6.11
C ASN A 225 18.24 8.24 -5.45
N ASN A 226 18.27 6.95 -5.76
CA ASN A 226 19.23 5.98 -5.21
C ASN A 226 19.20 5.84 -3.67
N GLN A 227 18.26 6.46 -2.97
CA GLN A 227 18.08 6.30 -1.53
C GLN A 227 17.47 4.94 -1.22
N LYS A 228 18.05 4.20 -0.27
CA LYS A 228 17.54 2.88 0.13
C LYS A 228 16.47 2.99 1.21
N VAL A 229 15.26 2.51 0.89
CA VAL A 229 14.09 2.55 1.75
C VAL A 229 13.66 1.13 2.09
N CYS A 230 13.86 0.72 3.35
CA CYS A 230 13.34 -0.54 3.88
C CYS A 230 11.92 -0.35 4.39
N HIS A 231 11.03 -1.31 4.14
CA HIS A 231 9.65 -1.21 4.62
C HIS A 231 9.03 -2.55 5.00
N GLY A 232 8.18 -2.52 6.03
CA GLY A 232 7.47 -3.68 6.56
C GLY A 232 6.00 -3.79 6.16
N PHE A 233 5.51 -2.94 5.23
CA PHE A 233 4.12 -2.99 4.81
C PHE A 233 3.86 -4.14 3.83
N PRO A 234 2.72 -4.87 4.00
CA PRO A 234 2.31 -5.92 3.08
C PRO A 234 2.02 -5.38 1.68
N LEU A 235 2.46 -6.09 0.63
CA LEU A 235 2.21 -5.70 -0.77
C LEU A 235 0.74 -5.85 -1.17
N PHE A 236 -0.03 -6.72 -0.52
CA PHE A 236 -1.48 -6.82 -0.78
C PHE A 236 -2.27 -5.62 -0.23
N HIS A 237 -1.65 -4.79 0.62
CA HIS A 237 -2.22 -3.59 1.19
C HIS A 237 -1.68 -2.34 0.49
N ILE A 238 -2.48 -1.28 0.44
CA ILE A 238 -2.15 -0.02 -0.25
C ILE A 238 -0.81 0.60 0.20
N GLY A 239 -0.45 0.40 1.47
CA GLY A 239 0.83 0.86 2.01
C GLY A 239 2.03 0.23 1.30
N GLY A 240 1.99 -1.08 1.02
CA GLY A 240 3.06 -1.79 0.30
C GLY A 240 2.99 -1.57 -1.19
N SER A 241 1.86 -1.90 -1.84
CA SER A 241 1.71 -1.85 -3.29
C SER A 241 1.85 -0.44 -3.85
N ALA A 242 1.11 0.52 -3.34
CA ALA A 242 1.16 1.87 -3.88
C ALA A 242 2.19 2.74 -3.16
N CYS A 243 2.02 3.01 -1.86
CA CYS A 243 2.89 3.98 -1.20
C CYS A 243 4.36 3.63 -1.37
N MET A 244 4.76 2.37 -1.11
CA MET A 244 6.18 2.01 -1.16
C MET A 244 6.67 1.71 -2.57
N THR A 245 5.99 0.82 -3.30
CA THR A 245 6.45 0.38 -4.64
C THR A 245 6.43 1.54 -5.63
N LEU A 246 5.30 2.23 -5.77
CA LEU A 246 5.18 3.33 -6.74
C LEU A 246 5.89 4.60 -6.28
N GLY A 247 5.95 4.83 -4.96
CA GLY A 247 6.70 5.93 -4.38
C GLY A 247 8.19 5.79 -4.66
N ALA A 248 8.76 4.60 -4.48
CA ALA A 248 10.16 4.32 -4.82
C ALA A 248 10.43 4.57 -6.31
N ALA A 249 9.60 4.04 -7.21
CA ALA A 249 9.73 4.27 -8.64
C ALA A 249 9.61 5.75 -9.00
N SER A 250 8.68 6.50 -8.37
CA SER A 250 8.49 7.94 -8.62
C SER A 250 9.71 8.77 -8.23
N MET A 251 10.45 8.35 -7.20
CA MET A 251 11.64 9.06 -6.72
C MET A 251 12.95 8.44 -7.23
N ARG A 252 12.89 7.36 -8.02
CA ARG A 252 14.06 6.59 -8.49
C ARG A 252 14.92 6.12 -7.30
N SER A 253 14.27 5.78 -6.20
CA SER A 253 14.88 5.22 -4.99
C SER A 253 14.88 3.70 -5.01
N VAL A 254 15.59 3.08 -4.09
CA VAL A 254 15.72 1.62 -3.98
C VAL A 254 14.71 1.12 -2.96
N SER A 255 13.80 0.23 -3.36
CA SER A 255 12.83 -0.41 -2.46
C SER A 255 13.41 -1.70 -1.87
N LEU A 256 13.34 -1.84 -0.54
CA LEU A 256 13.74 -3.04 0.20
C LEU A 256 12.56 -3.56 1.02
N PRO A 257 11.60 -4.27 0.39
CA PRO A 257 10.48 -4.84 1.11
C PRO A 257 10.92 -6.00 2.01
N LEU A 258 10.34 -6.09 3.19
CA LEU A 258 10.49 -7.28 4.02
C LEU A 258 9.53 -8.37 3.53
N TYR A 259 10.05 -9.56 3.26
CA TYR A 259 9.22 -10.73 2.93
C TYR A 259 8.27 -11.05 4.08
N ILE A 260 8.83 -11.19 5.29
CA ILE A 260 8.12 -11.26 6.56
C ILE A 260 8.95 -10.45 7.57
N PHE A 261 8.30 -9.61 8.35
CA PHE A 261 8.96 -8.87 9.40
C PHE A 261 9.52 -9.80 10.49
N LYS A 262 10.85 -9.75 10.69
CA LYS A 262 11.59 -10.39 11.79
C LYS A 262 12.57 -9.37 12.33
N PRO A 263 12.52 -8.95 13.60
CA PRO A 263 13.31 -7.81 14.12
C PRO A 263 14.81 -7.90 13.79
N GLY A 264 15.46 -9.01 14.13
CA GLY A 264 16.90 -9.19 13.86
C GLY A 264 17.25 -9.18 12.38
N VAL A 265 16.44 -9.84 11.52
CA VAL A 265 16.61 -9.82 10.05
C VAL A 265 16.43 -8.42 9.49
N THR A 266 15.44 -7.68 10.01
CA THR A 266 15.21 -6.29 9.58
C THR A 266 16.40 -5.39 9.93
N LEU A 267 16.95 -5.55 11.13
CA LEU A 267 18.17 -4.84 11.55
C LEU A 267 19.37 -5.21 10.68
N ASP A 268 19.54 -6.51 10.33
CA ASP A 268 20.59 -6.96 9.40
C ASP A 268 20.48 -6.27 8.03
N ILE A 269 19.26 -6.17 7.49
CA ILE A 269 19.01 -5.51 6.20
C ILE A 269 19.34 -4.02 6.29
N ILE A 270 18.85 -3.32 7.32
CA ILE A 270 19.08 -1.88 7.50
C ILE A 270 20.57 -1.58 7.59
N GLU A 271 21.32 -2.36 8.37
CA GLU A 271 22.77 -2.21 8.54
C GLU A 271 23.53 -2.54 7.24
N ASN A 272 23.37 -3.77 6.72
CA ASN A 272 24.16 -4.26 5.59
C ASN A 272 23.90 -3.49 4.29
N GLU A 273 22.66 -3.06 4.07
CA GLU A 273 22.27 -2.26 2.92
C GLU A 273 22.44 -0.75 3.14
N SER A 274 22.80 -0.34 4.36
CA SER A 274 22.89 1.09 4.73
C SER A 274 21.61 1.84 4.40
N CYS A 275 20.46 1.28 4.81
CA CYS A 275 19.17 1.91 4.56
C CYS A 275 19.08 3.25 5.29
N SER A 276 18.69 4.29 4.57
CA SER A 276 18.55 5.63 5.15
C SER A 276 17.17 5.92 5.70
N MET A 277 16.18 5.10 5.34
CA MET A 277 14.81 5.21 5.79
C MET A 277 14.22 3.82 6.08
N PHE A 278 13.42 3.74 7.14
CA PHE A 278 12.55 2.61 7.42
C PHE A 278 11.10 3.08 7.57
N ILE A 279 10.18 2.32 6.97
CA ILE A 279 8.74 2.61 7.00
C ILE A 279 7.98 1.40 7.49
N GLY A 280 7.14 1.56 8.53
CA GLY A 280 6.39 0.45 9.10
C GLY A 280 5.36 0.89 10.15
N ALA A 281 4.80 -0.07 10.88
CA ALA A 281 3.95 0.22 12.02
C ALA A 281 4.79 0.46 13.30
N PRO A 282 4.28 1.18 14.32
CA PRO A 282 5.02 1.39 15.58
C PRO A 282 5.48 0.10 16.25
N VAL A 283 4.70 -0.99 16.10
CA VAL A 283 5.06 -2.32 16.65
C VAL A 283 6.37 -2.86 16.06
N HIS A 284 6.69 -2.54 14.80
CA HIS A 284 7.94 -2.95 14.18
C HIS A 284 9.14 -2.28 14.87
N LEU A 285 9.08 -0.97 15.11
CA LEU A 285 10.14 -0.23 15.81
C LEU A 285 10.32 -0.74 17.23
N THR A 286 9.21 -0.94 17.95
CA THR A 286 9.25 -1.49 19.32
C THR A 286 9.93 -2.87 19.35
N ALA A 287 9.58 -3.75 18.40
CA ALA A 287 10.16 -5.09 18.33
C ALA A 287 11.66 -5.05 17.96
N MET A 288 12.07 -4.14 17.06
CA MET A 288 13.49 -3.96 16.73
C MET A 288 14.30 -3.45 17.94
N MET A 289 13.77 -2.50 18.71
CA MET A 289 14.44 -2.01 19.94
C MET A 289 14.60 -3.10 21.00
N GLN A 290 13.66 -4.07 21.04
CA GLN A 290 13.69 -5.19 21.99
C GLN A 290 14.59 -6.35 21.51
N ASP A 291 15.07 -6.33 20.26
CA ASP A 291 15.94 -7.38 19.74
C ASP A 291 17.31 -7.36 20.45
N PRO A 292 17.83 -8.51 20.92
CA PRO A 292 19.12 -8.57 21.63
C PRO A 292 20.31 -8.06 20.82
N SER A 293 20.20 -8.00 19.50
CA SER A 293 21.24 -7.49 18.61
C SER A 293 21.22 -5.97 18.42
N PHE A 294 20.12 -5.28 18.78
CA PHE A 294 19.88 -3.86 18.48
C PHE A 294 21.05 -2.96 18.87
N GLN A 295 21.52 -3.08 20.12
CA GLN A 295 22.63 -2.26 20.64
C GLN A 295 24.00 -2.54 20.01
N LYS A 296 24.10 -3.58 19.18
CA LYS A 296 25.35 -3.99 18.51
C LYS A 296 25.39 -3.59 17.03
N ARG A 297 24.31 -2.97 16.53
CA ARG A 297 24.12 -2.62 15.12
C ARG A 297 24.66 -1.24 14.81
N ASP A 298 25.28 -1.12 13.65
CA ASP A 298 25.55 0.20 13.07
C ASP A 298 24.36 0.67 12.24
N LEU A 299 23.49 1.45 12.87
CA LEU A 299 22.32 2.05 12.23
C LEU A 299 22.58 3.51 11.83
N SER A 300 23.82 3.96 11.77
CA SER A 300 24.19 5.35 11.52
C SER A 300 23.74 5.89 10.15
N ALA A 301 23.50 5.01 9.18
CA ALA A 301 22.93 5.38 7.88
C ALA A 301 21.41 5.72 7.96
N LEU A 302 20.69 5.18 8.95
CA LEU A 302 19.26 5.37 9.12
C LEU A 302 18.97 6.77 9.65
N LYS A 303 18.30 7.61 8.87
CA LYS A 303 18.02 9.03 9.21
C LYS A 303 16.57 9.34 9.37
N SER A 304 15.68 8.50 8.84
CA SER A 304 14.25 8.74 8.86
C SER A 304 13.46 7.47 9.14
N LEU A 305 12.51 7.59 10.04
CA LEU A 305 11.53 6.57 10.38
C LEU A 305 10.13 7.12 10.10
N VAL A 306 9.34 6.38 9.37
CA VAL A 306 7.94 6.72 9.16
C VAL A 306 7.08 5.62 9.76
N VAL A 307 6.16 5.99 10.62
CA VAL A 307 5.17 5.08 11.17
C VAL A 307 3.78 5.39 10.63
N GLY A 308 2.96 4.37 10.49
CA GLY A 308 1.59 4.52 10.00
C GLY A 308 0.68 3.39 10.49
N GLY A 309 -0.62 3.52 10.20
CA GLY A 309 -1.63 2.54 10.59
C GLY A 309 -2.13 2.65 12.03
N SER A 310 -1.58 3.56 12.83
CA SER A 310 -2.08 3.86 14.18
C SER A 310 -1.56 5.22 14.67
N ASN A 311 -2.14 5.75 15.76
CA ASN A 311 -1.65 6.97 16.41
C ASN A 311 -0.77 6.58 17.61
N PRO A 312 0.56 6.64 17.49
CA PRO A 312 1.47 6.35 18.59
C PRO A 312 1.46 7.51 19.60
N PRO A 313 1.60 7.22 20.91
CA PRO A 313 1.81 8.26 21.91
C PRO A 313 3.09 9.08 21.63
N VAL A 314 3.07 10.37 21.94
CA VAL A 314 4.22 11.28 21.76
C VAL A 314 5.49 10.74 22.41
N GLU A 315 5.38 10.20 23.63
CA GLU A 315 6.52 9.65 24.36
C GLU A 315 7.15 8.44 23.66
N LEU A 316 6.34 7.61 23.00
CA LEU A 316 6.84 6.49 22.19
C LEU A 316 7.60 6.99 20.95
N MET A 317 7.11 8.05 20.30
CA MET A 317 7.80 8.67 19.17
C MET A 317 9.16 9.26 19.58
N LYS A 318 9.25 9.89 20.75
CA LYS A 318 10.51 10.37 21.32
C LYS A 318 11.47 9.22 21.59
N GLN A 319 10.99 8.13 22.21
CA GLN A 319 11.79 6.92 22.44
C GLN A 319 12.35 6.33 21.15
N PHE A 320 11.55 6.26 20.08
CA PHE A 320 12.04 5.81 18.76
C PHE A 320 13.13 6.74 18.23
N SER A 321 12.90 8.06 18.28
CA SER A 321 13.89 9.03 17.78
C SER A 321 15.22 8.93 18.53
N GLU A 322 15.18 8.81 19.84
CA GLU A 322 16.37 8.66 20.69
C GLU A 322 17.10 7.32 20.43
N ALA A 323 16.35 6.21 20.37
CA ALA A 323 16.91 4.88 20.23
C ALA A 323 17.58 4.64 18.87
N PHE A 324 17.01 5.17 17.79
CA PHE A 324 17.52 5.01 16.44
C PHE A 324 18.41 6.16 15.96
N ASP A 325 18.55 7.24 16.73
CA ASP A 325 19.21 8.49 16.31
C ASP A 325 18.67 9.00 14.96
N ALA A 326 17.36 8.98 14.80
CA ALA A 326 16.68 9.27 13.54
C ALA A 326 15.40 10.11 13.75
N ASP A 327 15.03 10.88 12.72
CA ASP A 327 13.74 11.57 12.71
C ASP A 327 12.58 10.58 12.57
N VAL A 328 11.55 10.74 13.41
CA VAL A 328 10.36 9.88 13.37
C VAL A 328 9.13 10.71 13.05
N THR A 329 8.36 10.32 12.04
CA THR A 329 7.10 10.97 11.67
C THR A 329 5.98 9.97 11.57
N ASN A 330 4.75 10.40 11.91
CA ASN A 330 3.54 9.60 11.69
C ASN A 330 2.86 10.00 10.39
N GLY A 331 2.09 9.08 9.81
CA GLY A 331 1.26 9.32 8.64
C GLY A 331 -0.09 8.62 8.73
N TYR A 332 -1.10 9.27 8.18
CA TYR A 332 -2.47 8.77 8.10
C TYR A 332 -2.89 8.59 6.63
N GLY A 333 -3.55 7.50 6.36
CA GLY A 333 -4.14 7.20 5.07
C GLY A 333 -4.95 5.92 5.08
N MET A 334 -5.56 5.62 3.96
CA MET A 334 -6.43 4.46 3.78
C MET A 334 -6.46 4.03 2.32
N THR A 335 -7.02 2.86 2.05
CA THR A 335 -7.12 2.33 0.69
C THR A 335 -7.89 3.29 -0.23
N GLU A 336 -8.97 3.86 0.25
CA GLU A 336 -9.86 4.75 -0.49
C GLU A 336 -9.22 6.10 -0.87
N THR A 337 -8.08 6.45 -0.23
CA THR A 337 -7.28 7.63 -0.58
C THR A 337 -5.98 7.26 -1.31
N CYS A 338 -5.92 6.06 -1.91
CA CYS A 338 -4.75 5.51 -2.60
C CYS A 338 -3.47 5.54 -1.75
N GLY A 339 -3.61 5.41 -0.43
CA GLY A 339 -2.51 5.41 0.52
C GLY A 339 -2.54 6.61 1.46
N LEU A 340 -1.45 7.39 1.48
CA LEU A 340 -1.28 8.44 2.46
C LEU A 340 -2.13 9.69 2.12
N SER A 341 -2.80 10.24 3.13
CA SER A 341 -3.56 11.50 3.05
C SER A 341 -2.85 12.65 3.76
N CYS A 342 -2.27 12.35 4.91
CA CYS A 342 -1.58 13.31 5.76
C CYS A 342 -0.29 12.71 6.31
N THR A 343 0.69 13.56 6.57
CA THR A 343 1.89 13.20 7.35
C THR A 343 2.52 14.47 7.93
N ALA A 344 3.20 14.30 9.08
CA ALA A 344 3.96 15.38 9.68
C ALA A 344 5.15 15.80 8.82
N LEU A 345 5.61 17.02 9.02
CA LEU A 345 6.86 17.50 8.42
C LEU A 345 8.06 16.98 9.24
N PRO A 346 9.19 16.67 8.61
CA PRO A 346 10.40 16.30 9.36
C PRO A 346 10.87 17.38 10.34
N THR A 347 10.52 18.65 10.09
CA THR A 347 10.87 19.79 10.93
C THR A 347 9.90 20.09 12.07
N ASP A 348 8.77 19.36 12.13
CA ASP A 348 7.76 19.56 13.17
C ASP A 348 8.28 19.16 14.56
N PRO A 349 7.74 19.77 15.64
CA PRO A 349 8.02 19.32 16.98
C PRO A 349 7.43 17.92 17.26
N PRO A 350 7.93 17.18 18.27
CA PRO A 350 7.51 15.81 18.54
C PRO A 350 5.99 15.61 18.70
N GLU A 351 5.29 16.59 19.23
CA GLU A 351 3.84 16.57 19.45
C GLU A 351 3.07 16.54 18.11
N LEU A 352 3.53 17.29 17.11
CA LEU A 352 2.95 17.30 15.76
C LEU A 352 3.42 16.11 14.93
N LYS A 353 4.61 15.58 15.19
CA LYS A 353 5.11 14.35 14.53
C LYS A 353 4.37 13.08 14.96
N ALA A 354 3.72 13.08 16.13
CA ALA A 354 2.97 11.95 16.64
C ALA A 354 1.55 11.82 16.07
N ILE A 355 0.98 12.89 15.55
CA ILE A 355 -0.38 12.91 14.97
C ILE A 355 -0.34 12.68 13.44
N ALA A 356 -1.51 12.66 12.82
CA ALA A 356 -1.63 12.44 11.36
C ALA A 356 -0.91 13.51 10.51
N GLY A 357 -0.70 14.71 11.05
CA GLY A 357 0.06 15.77 10.40
C GLY A 357 -0.75 16.62 9.42
N LEU A 358 -0.07 17.22 8.47
CA LEU A 358 -0.66 18.10 7.45
C LEU A 358 -1.10 17.32 6.22
N PRO A 359 -2.17 17.76 5.52
CA PRO A 359 -2.57 17.19 4.25
C PRO A 359 -1.43 17.18 3.23
N LEU A 360 -1.37 16.15 2.39
CA LEU A 360 -0.45 16.11 1.25
C LEU A 360 -0.81 17.16 0.19
N PRO A 361 0.11 17.50 -0.75
CA PRO A 361 -0.20 18.39 -1.87
C PRO A 361 -1.46 17.95 -2.62
N GLY A 362 -2.33 18.92 -2.95
CA GLY A 362 -3.59 18.69 -3.63
C GLY A 362 -4.71 18.08 -2.77
N VAL A 363 -4.45 17.75 -1.50
CA VAL A 363 -5.46 17.14 -0.61
C VAL A 363 -6.22 18.22 0.15
N SER A 364 -7.54 18.19 0.04
CA SER A 364 -8.48 18.99 0.83
C SER A 364 -9.15 18.13 1.89
N LEU A 365 -9.27 18.66 3.10
CA LEU A 365 -9.88 17.96 4.24
C LEU A 365 -10.90 18.87 4.94
N ARG A 366 -11.94 18.25 5.49
CA ARG A 366 -12.93 18.87 6.37
C ARG A 366 -13.22 17.96 7.55
N VAL A 367 -13.48 18.57 8.70
CA VAL A 367 -14.07 17.86 9.84
C VAL A 367 -15.49 18.35 10.03
N VAL A 368 -16.46 17.44 10.02
CA VAL A 368 -17.88 17.77 10.02
C VAL A 368 -18.63 17.08 11.17
N ASP A 369 -19.74 17.70 11.61
CA ASP A 369 -20.68 17.09 12.55
C ASP A 369 -21.65 16.11 11.85
N HIS A 370 -22.58 15.53 12.61
CA HIS A 370 -23.61 14.61 12.12
C HIS A 370 -24.59 15.21 11.11
N ASN A 371 -24.67 16.56 10.99
CA ASN A 371 -25.44 17.27 9.99
C ASN A 371 -24.60 17.70 8.79
N TYR A 372 -23.36 17.20 8.66
CA TYR A 372 -22.39 17.59 7.64
C TYR A 372 -22.02 19.09 7.69
N GLN A 373 -22.18 19.75 8.85
CA GLN A 373 -21.68 21.12 9.06
C GLN A 373 -20.22 21.08 9.53
N ILE A 374 -19.39 21.98 8.96
CA ILE A 374 -17.97 22.05 9.33
C ILE A 374 -17.88 22.53 10.78
N VAL A 375 -17.17 21.78 11.61
CA VAL A 375 -16.97 22.10 13.02
C VAL A 375 -15.92 23.20 13.22
N MET A 376 -15.89 23.82 14.38
CA MET A 376 -14.81 24.74 14.78
C MET A 376 -13.50 23.98 14.96
N ASN A 377 -12.36 24.68 14.83
CA ASN A 377 -11.05 24.09 15.09
C ASN A 377 -11.01 23.43 16.48
N ASP A 378 -10.25 22.35 16.58
CA ASP A 378 -10.07 21.50 17.74
C ASP A 378 -11.33 20.74 18.21
N MET A 379 -12.48 20.94 17.55
CA MET A 379 -13.68 20.13 17.82
C MET A 379 -13.66 18.83 17.01
N PRO A 380 -14.03 17.69 17.65
CA PRO A 380 -14.07 16.40 16.96
C PRO A 380 -15.26 16.30 16.02
N GLY A 381 -15.06 15.63 14.89
CA GLY A 381 -16.10 15.31 13.91
C GLY A 381 -15.61 14.27 12.91
N GLU A 382 -16.45 13.90 11.94
CA GLU A 382 -16.07 12.98 10.88
C GLU A 382 -15.14 13.67 9.88
N LEU A 383 -14.02 13.00 9.55
CA LEU A 383 -13.08 13.49 8.55
C LEU A 383 -13.60 13.20 7.14
N LEU A 384 -13.70 14.23 6.31
CA LEU A 384 -13.98 14.12 4.88
C LEU A 384 -12.72 14.41 4.06
N TYR A 385 -12.51 13.61 3.02
CA TYR A 385 -11.38 13.72 2.11
C TYR A 385 -11.83 14.10 0.69
N LYS A 386 -11.05 14.97 0.04
CA LYS A 386 -11.14 15.26 -1.39
C LYS A 386 -9.76 15.56 -1.94
N GLY A 387 -9.34 14.89 -3.00
CA GLY A 387 -7.99 15.10 -3.54
C GLY A 387 -7.65 14.15 -4.69
N PRO A 388 -6.47 14.33 -5.29
CA PRO A 388 -6.06 13.57 -6.47
C PRO A 388 -5.80 12.08 -6.19
N GLY A 389 -5.58 11.71 -4.91
CA GLY A 389 -5.46 10.31 -4.47
C GLY A 389 -6.81 9.63 -4.17
N LEU A 390 -7.96 10.26 -4.43
CA LEU A 390 -9.25 9.64 -4.17
C LEU A 390 -9.49 8.46 -5.12
N MET A 391 -9.96 7.33 -4.56
CA MET A 391 -10.41 6.19 -5.37
C MET A 391 -11.50 6.60 -6.37
N ASN A 392 -11.70 5.80 -7.40
CA ASN A 392 -12.81 5.97 -8.35
C ASN A 392 -14.18 5.56 -7.77
N GLY A 393 -14.19 5.00 -6.56
CA GLY A 393 -15.36 4.51 -5.84
C GLY A 393 -15.30 3.02 -5.56
N TYR A 394 -16.34 2.50 -4.92
CA TYR A 394 -16.49 1.07 -4.68
C TYR A 394 -17.21 0.39 -5.84
N GLY A 395 -16.68 -0.74 -6.31
CA GLY A 395 -17.26 -1.50 -7.43
C GLY A 395 -18.39 -2.47 -7.04
N ASN A 396 -18.71 -2.62 -5.76
CA ASN A 396 -19.62 -3.66 -5.28
C ASN A 396 -20.61 -3.22 -4.19
N LEU A 397 -20.90 -1.94 -4.07
CA LEU A 397 -21.92 -1.50 -3.11
C LEU A 397 -23.33 -1.93 -3.58
N PRO A 398 -24.18 -2.44 -2.67
CA PRO A 398 -25.51 -2.97 -3.02
C PRO A 398 -26.44 -1.93 -3.67
N ASP A 399 -26.28 -0.66 -3.32
CA ASP A 399 -27.03 0.47 -3.86
C ASP A 399 -26.42 1.06 -5.15
N GLY A 400 -25.29 0.50 -5.59
CA GLY A 400 -24.56 0.97 -6.77
C GLY A 400 -23.87 2.32 -6.60
N SER A 401 -23.82 2.86 -5.37
CA SER A 401 -23.14 4.13 -5.10
C SER A 401 -21.61 3.97 -5.17
N SER A 402 -20.90 5.08 -5.40
CA SER A 402 -19.44 5.11 -5.36
C SER A 402 -18.88 5.18 -3.93
N GLY A 403 -19.71 5.58 -2.97
CA GLY A 403 -19.28 5.95 -1.61
C GLY A 403 -18.76 7.39 -1.51
N ILE A 404 -18.73 8.12 -2.62
CA ILE A 404 -18.34 9.54 -2.71
C ILE A 404 -19.62 10.37 -2.87
N ASN A 405 -19.73 11.49 -2.17
CA ASN A 405 -20.90 12.35 -2.27
C ASN A 405 -20.91 13.19 -3.57
N ASP A 406 -22.03 13.83 -3.87
CA ASP A 406 -22.24 14.61 -5.12
C ASP A 406 -21.23 15.78 -5.27
N ASP A 407 -20.72 16.31 -4.16
CA ASP A 407 -19.72 17.38 -4.14
C ASP A 407 -18.28 16.84 -4.27
N GLY A 408 -18.11 15.52 -4.43
CA GLY A 408 -16.81 14.87 -4.59
C GLY A 408 -16.04 14.66 -3.28
N TRP A 409 -16.70 14.73 -2.11
CA TRP A 409 -16.13 14.41 -0.82
C TRP A 409 -16.35 12.95 -0.45
N PHE A 410 -15.32 12.34 0.09
CA PHE A 410 -15.37 10.99 0.62
C PHE A 410 -15.41 11.01 2.16
N PRO A 411 -16.47 10.50 2.80
CA PRO A 411 -16.53 10.35 4.25
C PRO A 411 -15.64 9.15 4.66
N THR A 412 -14.57 9.43 5.42
CA THR A 412 -13.56 8.42 5.76
C THR A 412 -14.05 7.41 6.80
N GLY A 413 -15.07 7.77 7.57
CA GLY A 413 -15.51 7.02 8.74
C GLY A 413 -14.59 7.16 9.95
N ASP A 414 -13.53 7.97 9.85
CA ASP A 414 -12.65 8.28 10.95
C ASP A 414 -13.05 9.61 11.62
N LEU A 415 -12.96 9.66 12.95
CA LEU A 415 -13.16 10.87 13.74
C LEU A 415 -11.82 11.59 13.91
N ALA A 416 -11.82 12.89 13.65
CA ALA A 416 -10.63 13.72 13.72
C ALA A 416 -10.90 15.07 14.36
N THR A 417 -9.83 15.73 14.77
CA THR A 417 -9.79 17.17 15.02
C THR A 417 -8.81 17.84 14.07
N MET A 418 -9.03 19.10 13.73
CA MET A 418 -8.11 19.93 12.98
C MET A 418 -7.81 21.18 13.77
N ASN A 419 -6.52 21.55 13.91
CA ASN A 419 -6.16 22.80 14.57
C ASN A 419 -6.13 23.97 13.58
N SER A 420 -5.94 25.19 14.07
CA SER A 420 -5.91 26.42 13.25
C SER A 420 -4.75 26.49 12.24
N GLU A 421 -3.78 25.60 12.32
CA GLU A 421 -2.66 25.47 11.38
C GLU A 421 -2.90 24.36 10.34
N GLY A 422 -4.01 23.61 10.45
CA GLY A 422 -4.42 22.54 9.53
C GLY A 422 -3.88 21.17 9.87
N TYR A 423 -3.26 20.98 11.03
CA TYR A 423 -2.82 19.65 11.49
C TYR A 423 -4.02 18.80 11.90
N ILE A 424 -4.04 17.59 11.39
CA ILE A 424 -5.08 16.58 11.65
C ILE A 424 -4.62 15.66 12.77
N ASN A 425 -5.50 15.42 13.73
CA ASN A 425 -5.34 14.38 14.75
C ASN A 425 -6.52 13.41 14.67
N ILE A 426 -6.26 12.15 14.38
CA ILE A 426 -7.28 11.09 14.37
C ILE A 426 -7.57 10.71 15.82
N VAL A 427 -8.84 10.84 16.24
CA VAL A 427 -9.24 10.61 17.63
C VAL A 427 -10.08 9.34 17.81
N GLY A 428 -10.50 8.70 16.71
CA GLY A 428 -11.28 7.46 16.77
C GLY A 428 -11.88 7.07 15.44
N ARG A 429 -12.82 6.13 15.47
CA ARG A 429 -13.66 5.77 14.33
C ARG A 429 -15.13 5.96 14.68
N SER A 430 -15.91 6.39 13.70
CA SER A 430 -17.36 6.55 13.84
C SER A 430 -18.08 5.21 14.10
N LYS A 431 -17.44 4.09 13.71
CA LYS A 431 -17.87 2.73 14.04
C LYS A 431 -16.65 1.98 14.57
N GLU A 432 -16.71 1.49 15.81
CA GLU A 432 -15.61 0.86 16.52
C GLU A 432 -14.99 -0.29 15.69
N MET A 433 -13.72 -0.18 15.40
CA MET A 433 -12.91 -1.19 14.75
C MET A 433 -11.68 -1.45 15.62
N ILE A 434 -11.31 -2.73 15.82
CA ILE A 434 -10.11 -3.07 16.58
C ILE A 434 -8.91 -3.06 15.63
N ILE A 435 -7.90 -2.22 15.94
CA ILE A 435 -6.63 -2.16 15.21
C ILE A 435 -5.63 -3.08 15.93
N ARG A 436 -5.07 -4.04 15.19
CA ARG A 436 -4.03 -4.93 15.72
C ARG A 436 -2.91 -5.11 14.69
N GLY A 437 -1.69 -4.73 15.09
CA GLY A 437 -0.49 -4.89 14.26
C GLY A 437 -0.45 -4.04 12.97
N GLY A 438 -1.22 -2.94 12.90
CA GLY A 438 -1.36 -2.12 11.70
C GLY A 438 -2.45 -2.61 10.74
N GLU A 439 -3.14 -3.73 11.04
CA GLU A 439 -4.28 -4.24 10.28
C GLU A 439 -5.61 -3.90 10.97
N ASN A 440 -6.57 -3.45 10.17
CA ASN A 440 -7.91 -3.12 10.63
C ASN A 440 -8.76 -4.40 10.69
N LEU A 441 -9.00 -4.90 11.89
CA LEU A 441 -9.86 -6.05 12.15
C LEU A 441 -11.27 -5.57 12.50
N SER A 442 -12.26 -5.97 11.71
CA SER A 442 -13.67 -5.77 12.09
C SER A 442 -14.02 -6.65 13.30
N LEU A 443 -14.87 -6.14 14.20
CA LEU A 443 -15.38 -6.89 15.35
C LEU A 443 -16.03 -8.24 14.96
N ILE A 444 -16.54 -8.37 13.75
CA ILE A 444 -17.10 -9.64 13.24
C ILE A 444 -16.05 -10.75 13.10
N HIS A 445 -14.77 -10.43 12.93
CA HIS A 445 -13.68 -11.41 12.90
C HIS A 445 -13.26 -11.89 14.30
N ILE A 446 -13.77 -11.27 15.36
CA ILE A 446 -13.39 -11.52 16.76
C ILE A 446 -14.49 -12.24 17.54
N SER A 447 -15.75 -12.21 17.05
CA SER A 447 -16.93 -12.67 17.79
C SER A 447 -17.19 -14.18 17.74
N GLU A 448 -16.38 -14.99 17.04
CA GLU A 448 -16.52 -16.44 17.03
C GLU A 448 -15.36 -17.14 17.74
N PRO A 449 -15.56 -17.73 18.93
CA PRO A 449 -14.49 -18.38 19.71
C PRO A 449 -13.91 -19.66 19.09
N THR A 450 -14.45 -20.15 17.98
CA THR A 450 -13.99 -21.35 17.27
C THR A 450 -12.92 -21.07 16.20
N ARG A 451 -12.55 -19.81 15.93
CA ARG A 451 -11.54 -19.44 14.90
C ARG A 451 -10.20 -18.95 15.50
N LEU A 452 -9.79 -19.48 16.62
CA LEU A 452 -8.52 -19.15 17.30
C LEU A 452 -7.25 -19.49 16.48
N LEU A 453 -7.35 -20.19 15.37
CA LEU A 453 -6.19 -20.57 14.54
C LEU A 453 -5.72 -19.49 13.57
N SER A 454 -6.55 -18.51 13.21
CA SER A 454 -6.14 -17.38 12.35
C SER A 454 -5.39 -16.26 13.12
N ILE A 455 -5.47 -16.29 14.45
CA ILE A 455 -4.75 -15.36 15.34
C ILE A 455 -3.27 -15.78 15.51
N SER A 456 -2.92 -17.03 15.19
CA SER A 456 -1.58 -17.55 15.41
C SER A 456 -0.50 -16.90 14.52
N TYR A 457 -0.85 -16.37 13.35
CA TYR A 457 0.13 -15.68 12.50
C TYR A 457 0.53 -14.29 13.06
N ALA A 458 -0.42 -13.58 13.68
CA ALA A 458 -0.12 -12.32 14.39
C ALA A 458 0.65 -12.56 15.71
N VAL A 459 0.51 -13.76 16.31
CA VAL A 459 1.24 -14.17 17.52
C VAL A 459 2.65 -14.69 17.19
N PHE A 460 2.91 -15.17 15.97
CA PHE A 460 4.26 -15.56 15.54
C PHE A 460 5.21 -14.37 15.36
N CYS A 461 4.68 -13.15 15.24
CA CYS A 461 5.49 -11.92 15.30
C CYS A 461 5.80 -11.46 16.73
N LEU A 462 5.33 -12.18 17.78
CA LEU A 462 5.49 -11.80 19.19
C LEU A 462 6.05 -12.94 20.08
N LYS A 463 6.64 -13.99 19.50
CA LYS A 463 7.42 -14.99 20.26
C LYS A 463 8.80 -15.16 19.67
#